data_4aa30457588ff2cf6da904f8cc1feb6c
#
_entry.id   4aa30457588ff2cf6da904f8cc1feb6c
#
_cell.length_a   1.000
_cell.length_b   1.000
_cell.length_c   1.000
_cell.angle_alpha   90.00
_cell.angle_beta   90.00
_cell.angle_gamma   90.00
#
_symmetry.space_group_name_H-M   'P 1'
#
loop_
_entity.id
_entity.type
_entity.pdbx_description
1 polymer ?
#
loop_
_entity_poly.entity_id
_entity_poly.type
_entity_poly.pdbx_seq_one_letter_code
_entity_poly.pdbx_strand_id
1 'polypeptide(L)'
;MAFIVIIPSRFASTRLPGKPLLDIAGKPMVQRVVEQAQLSSADRVVVATDDERIFRVIGNSGTKAEVVMTSSDHPSGTDRLEEVARKLSLADDDIVVNVQGDEPLIPPTVIDQVANNLHEHPEAGIATLCERLHDLDTVMNPNAVKVVFDNFGFANYFS
;
A
#
# COMPACT_ATOMS: atom_id res chain seq x y z
N MET A 1 -0.05 7.99 17.42
CA MET A 1 0.85 8.35 16.31
C MET A 1 -0.03 8.61 15.08
N ALA A 2 0.21 9.72 14.39
CA ALA A 2 -0.47 10.04 13.13
C ALA A 2 0.23 9.33 11.96
N PHE A 3 -0.53 8.71 11.05
CA PHE A 3 0.00 8.17 9.80
C PHE A 3 -1.06 8.13 8.70
N ILE A 4 -0.61 8.06 7.46
CA ILE A 4 -1.45 8.11 6.27
C ILE A 4 -1.31 6.81 5.50
N VAL A 5 -2.43 6.18 5.13
CA VAL A 5 -2.43 5.06 4.19
C VAL A 5 -2.61 5.59 2.77
N ILE A 6 -1.73 5.20 1.85
CA ILE A 6 -1.90 5.44 0.42
C ILE A 6 -2.03 4.10 -0.31
N ILE A 7 -3.09 3.97 -1.11
CA ILE A 7 -3.43 2.77 -1.88
C ILE A 7 -3.22 3.07 -3.37
N PRO A 8 -2.07 2.68 -3.96
CA PRO A 8 -1.87 2.84 -5.40
C PRO A 8 -2.79 1.88 -6.16
N SER A 9 -3.54 2.41 -7.11
CA SER A 9 -4.56 1.64 -7.84
C SER A 9 -4.57 2.03 -9.32
N ARG A 10 -3.89 1.24 -10.16
CA ARG A 10 -3.84 1.44 -11.61
C ARG A 10 -4.90 0.61 -12.33
N PHE A 11 -5.54 1.19 -13.34
CA PHE A 11 -6.42 0.40 -14.21
C PHE A 11 -5.62 -0.49 -15.17
N ALA A 12 -4.54 0.03 -15.74
CA ALA A 12 -3.66 -0.68 -16.65
C ALA A 12 -2.77 -1.67 -15.91
N SER A 13 -3.26 -2.88 -15.72
CA SER A 13 -2.46 -4.03 -15.25
C SER A 13 -2.16 -4.94 -16.43
N THR A 14 -0.88 -5.30 -16.64
CA THR A 14 -0.46 -6.19 -17.72
C THR A 14 -1.04 -7.59 -17.59
N ARG A 15 -1.23 -8.09 -16.38
CA ARG A 15 -1.77 -9.44 -16.10
C ARG A 15 -3.29 -9.49 -16.08
N LEU A 16 -3.95 -8.44 -15.56
CA LEU A 16 -5.41 -8.40 -15.44
C LEU A 16 -5.90 -6.95 -15.51
N PRO A 17 -6.20 -6.42 -16.71
CA PRO A 17 -6.71 -5.07 -16.88
C PRO A 17 -7.99 -4.85 -16.09
N GLY A 18 -8.10 -3.69 -15.43
CA GLY A 18 -9.28 -3.37 -14.63
C GLY A 18 -9.39 -4.11 -13.30
N LYS A 19 -8.33 -4.83 -12.89
CA LYS A 19 -8.30 -5.58 -11.61
C LYS A 19 -8.90 -4.83 -10.41
N PRO A 20 -8.62 -3.53 -10.18
CA PRO A 20 -9.18 -2.79 -9.03
C PRO A 20 -10.70 -2.68 -9.03
N LEU A 21 -11.33 -2.78 -10.20
CA LEU A 21 -12.79 -2.66 -10.37
C LEU A 21 -13.51 -4.01 -10.43
N LEU A 22 -12.80 -5.13 -10.31
CA LEU A 22 -13.42 -6.45 -10.25
C LEU A 22 -14.28 -6.58 -9.00
N ASP A 23 -15.47 -7.13 -9.20
CA ASP A 23 -16.42 -7.37 -8.11
C ASP A 23 -15.92 -8.47 -7.17
N ILE A 24 -15.90 -8.15 -5.89
CA ILE A 24 -15.67 -9.11 -4.80
C ILE A 24 -16.86 -9.03 -3.85
N ALA A 25 -17.78 -9.96 -3.97
CA ALA A 25 -18.98 -10.05 -3.15
C ALA A 25 -19.77 -8.72 -3.12
N GLY A 26 -20.09 -8.19 -4.32
CA GLY A 26 -20.93 -7.00 -4.50
C GLY A 26 -20.22 -5.65 -4.35
N LYS A 27 -18.88 -5.63 -4.22
CA LYS A 27 -18.10 -4.39 -4.16
C LYS A 27 -16.82 -4.51 -4.98
N PRO A 28 -16.35 -3.44 -5.63
CA PRO A 28 -15.07 -3.41 -6.30
C PRO A 28 -13.92 -3.76 -5.36
N MET A 29 -12.90 -4.47 -5.86
CA MET A 29 -11.74 -4.88 -5.06
C MET A 29 -11.08 -3.70 -4.34
N VAL A 30 -10.86 -2.58 -5.05
CA VAL A 30 -10.24 -1.38 -4.44
C VAL A 30 -11.07 -0.83 -3.28
N GLN A 31 -12.41 -0.91 -3.34
CA GLN A 31 -13.27 -0.49 -2.25
C GLN A 31 -13.09 -1.41 -1.02
N ARG A 32 -12.91 -2.72 -1.24
CA ARG A 32 -12.61 -3.67 -0.14
C ARG A 32 -11.30 -3.33 0.55
N VAL A 33 -10.25 -3.00 -0.23
CA VAL A 33 -8.97 -2.56 0.34
C VAL A 33 -9.14 -1.28 1.16
N VAL A 34 -9.88 -0.30 0.64
CA VAL A 34 -10.19 0.94 1.37
C VAL A 34 -10.91 0.66 2.68
N GLU A 35 -11.93 -0.20 2.65
CA GLU A 35 -12.70 -0.56 3.84
C GLU A 35 -11.82 -1.21 4.91
N GLN A 36 -10.87 -2.08 4.52
CA GLN A 36 -9.91 -2.66 5.46
C GLN A 36 -8.94 -1.60 6.01
N ALA A 37 -8.39 -0.76 5.15
CA ALA A 37 -7.48 0.31 5.57
C ALA A 37 -8.15 1.30 6.55
N GLN A 38 -9.43 1.58 6.38
CA GLN A 38 -10.20 2.45 7.28
C GLN A 38 -10.50 1.84 8.66
N LEU A 39 -10.28 0.54 8.84
CA LEU A 39 -10.37 -0.13 10.14
C LEU A 39 -9.05 -0.05 10.93
N SER A 40 -7.95 0.39 10.30
CA SER A 40 -6.70 0.69 10.99
C SER A 40 -6.77 2.02 11.73
N SER A 41 -5.71 2.33 12.48
CA SER A 41 -5.57 3.61 13.20
C SER A 41 -5.08 4.76 12.31
N ALA A 42 -5.13 4.61 10.97
CA ALA A 42 -4.71 5.65 10.04
C ALA A 42 -5.61 6.89 10.14
N ASP A 43 -5.01 8.07 10.20
CA ASP A 43 -5.74 9.34 10.21
C ASP A 43 -6.40 9.64 8.87
N ARG A 44 -5.75 9.20 7.78
CA ARG A 44 -6.23 9.40 6.41
C ARG A 44 -5.99 8.14 5.58
N VAL A 45 -6.95 7.84 4.71
CA VAL A 45 -6.83 6.80 3.68
C VAL A 45 -7.01 7.44 2.33
N VAL A 46 -6.03 7.30 1.46
CA VAL A 46 -5.97 7.95 0.15
C VAL A 46 -5.82 6.89 -0.95
N VAL A 47 -6.66 6.94 -1.96
CA VAL A 47 -6.50 6.11 -3.18
C VAL A 47 -5.80 6.95 -4.25
N ALA A 48 -4.67 6.46 -4.73
CA ALA A 48 -3.89 7.08 -5.80
C ALA A 48 -4.15 6.37 -7.13
N THR A 49 -4.76 7.04 -8.09
CA THR A 49 -5.14 6.41 -9.36
C THR A 49 -4.88 7.32 -10.55
N ASP A 50 -4.66 6.71 -11.72
CA ASP A 50 -4.58 7.36 -13.03
C ASP A 50 -5.87 7.19 -13.85
N ASP A 51 -6.93 6.60 -13.27
CA ASP A 51 -8.13 6.21 -14.01
C ASP A 51 -9.40 6.80 -13.39
N GLU A 52 -10.14 7.54 -14.22
CA GLU A 52 -11.40 8.19 -13.87
C GLU A 52 -12.48 7.23 -13.35
N ARG A 53 -12.47 5.97 -13.77
CA ARG A 53 -13.46 4.97 -13.33
C ARG A 53 -13.21 4.61 -11.86
N ILE A 54 -11.93 4.42 -11.48
CA ILE A 54 -11.54 4.16 -10.10
C ILE A 54 -11.85 5.39 -9.24
N PHE A 55 -11.52 6.58 -9.74
CA PHE A 55 -11.83 7.84 -9.06
C PHE A 55 -13.31 7.95 -8.72
N ARG A 56 -14.19 7.72 -9.72
CA ARG A 56 -15.66 7.80 -9.52
C ARG A 56 -16.19 6.71 -8.60
N VAL A 57 -15.67 5.50 -8.72
CA VAL A 57 -16.11 4.37 -7.89
C VAL A 57 -15.84 4.64 -6.42
N ILE A 58 -14.64 5.10 -6.08
CA ILE A 58 -14.32 5.41 -4.69
C ILE A 58 -15.04 6.68 -4.22
N GLY A 59 -15.09 7.73 -5.04
CA GLY A 59 -15.82 8.97 -4.72
C GLY A 59 -17.31 8.74 -4.43
N ASN A 60 -17.93 7.72 -5.04
CA ASN A 60 -19.34 7.37 -4.84
C ASN A 60 -19.56 6.18 -3.87
N SER A 61 -18.50 5.61 -3.32
CA SER A 61 -18.58 4.38 -2.50
C SER A 61 -19.18 4.59 -1.11
N GLY A 62 -19.31 5.85 -0.66
CA GLY A 62 -19.70 6.19 0.71
C GLY A 62 -18.58 5.97 1.76
N THR A 63 -17.38 5.58 1.33
CA THR A 63 -16.20 5.52 2.20
C THR A 63 -15.70 6.94 2.51
N LYS A 64 -14.88 7.08 3.55
CA LYS A 64 -14.24 8.37 3.89
C LYS A 64 -12.88 8.55 3.19
N ALA A 65 -12.52 7.67 2.25
CA ALA A 65 -11.24 7.75 1.56
C ALA A 65 -11.19 8.95 0.62
N GLU A 66 -10.05 9.61 0.60
CA GLU A 66 -9.72 10.62 -0.38
C GLU A 66 -9.29 9.93 -1.68
N VAL A 67 -9.50 10.57 -2.82
CA VAL A 67 -9.00 10.07 -4.10
C VAL A 67 -8.15 11.14 -4.75
N VAL A 68 -6.95 10.77 -5.16
CA VAL A 68 -5.99 11.65 -5.82
C VAL A 68 -5.68 11.11 -7.21
N MET A 69 -5.96 11.92 -8.23
CA MET A 69 -5.52 11.61 -9.60
C MET A 69 -4.01 11.82 -9.72
N THR A 70 -3.33 10.85 -10.31
CA THR A 70 -1.89 10.83 -10.49
C THR A 70 -1.53 10.55 -11.95
N SER A 71 -0.28 10.82 -12.35
CA SER A 71 0.19 10.50 -13.70
C SER A 71 0.08 9.01 -14.01
N SER A 72 -0.21 8.69 -15.28
CA SER A 72 -0.13 7.33 -15.82
C SER A 72 1.31 6.84 -15.99
N ASP A 73 2.28 7.75 -16.03
CA ASP A 73 3.65 7.49 -16.48
C ASP A 73 4.57 6.98 -15.36
N HIS A 74 4.03 6.81 -14.15
CA HIS A 74 4.82 6.27 -13.03
C HIS A 74 5.29 4.84 -13.29
N PRO A 75 6.61 4.56 -13.22
CA PRO A 75 7.15 3.23 -13.39
C PRO A 75 6.78 2.28 -12.23
N SER A 76 6.62 2.82 -11.03
CA SER A 76 6.30 2.03 -9.83
C SER A 76 5.15 2.61 -9.00
N GLY A 77 4.67 1.82 -8.03
CA GLY A 77 3.73 2.29 -7.01
C GLY A 77 4.36 3.36 -6.10
N THR A 78 5.63 3.23 -5.78
CA THR A 78 6.36 4.17 -4.91
C THR A 78 6.44 5.57 -5.53
N ASP A 79 6.74 5.67 -6.83
CA ASP A 79 6.74 6.96 -7.54
C ASP A 79 5.36 7.63 -7.51
N ARG A 80 4.29 6.82 -7.55
CA ARG A 80 2.91 7.29 -7.42
C ARG A 80 2.62 7.82 -6.01
N LEU A 81 3.15 7.15 -4.98
CA LEU A 81 3.03 7.62 -3.61
C LEU A 81 3.74 8.96 -3.41
N GLU A 82 4.92 9.13 -4.00
CA GLU A 82 5.67 10.39 -3.96
C GLU A 82 4.84 11.55 -4.55
N GLU A 83 4.22 11.34 -5.70
CA GLU A 83 3.34 12.35 -6.30
C GLU A 83 2.18 12.73 -5.37
N VAL A 84 1.57 11.74 -4.71
CA VAL A 84 0.48 11.99 -3.75
C VAL A 84 1.00 12.75 -2.54
N ALA A 85 2.13 12.36 -1.96
CA ALA A 85 2.74 13.04 -0.82
C ALA A 85 2.97 14.52 -1.12
N ARG A 86 3.51 14.82 -2.29
CA ARG A 86 3.73 16.19 -2.76
C ARG A 86 2.42 16.95 -3.00
N LYS A 87 1.41 16.32 -3.63
CA LYS A 87 0.09 16.95 -3.87
C LYS A 87 -0.65 17.28 -2.57
N LEU A 88 -0.47 16.45 -1.56
CA LEU A 88 -1.07 16.64 -0.25
C LEU A 88 -0.21 17.50 0.69
N SER A 89 0.96 17.95 0.23
CA SER A 89 1.93 18.74 1.01
C SER A 89 2.28 18.07 2.34
N LEU A 90 2.53 16.75 2.30
CA LEU A 90 2.96 16.01 3.48
C LEU A 90 4.33 16.51 3.93
N ALA A 91 4.55 16.51 5.24
CA ALA A 91 5.84 16.86 5.83
C ALA A 91 6.85 15.70 5.69
N ASP A 92 8.14 16.02 5.80
CA ASP A 92 9.22 15.04 5.62
C ASP A 92 9.23 13.93 6.69
N ASP A 93 8.59 14.19 7.84
CA ASP A 93 8.45 13.27 8.97
C ASP A 93 7.09 12.57 9.03
N ASP A 94 6.19 12.82 8.06
CA ASP A 94 4.93 12.11 7.97
C ASP A 94 5.16 10.64 7.59
N ILE A 95 4.55 9.74 8.35
CA ILE A 95 4.60 8.31 8.06
C ILE A 95 3.53 7.97 7.03
N VAL A 96 3.98 7.40 5.91
CA VAL A 96 3.13 6.92 4.82
C VAL A 96 3.19 5.39 4.75
N VAL A 97 2.05 4.73 4.90
CA VAL A 97 1.93 3.29 4.73
C VAL A 97 1.39 2.98 3.33
N ASN A 98 2.18 2.25 2.55
CA ASN A 98 1.78 1.75 1.23
C ASN A 98 0.97 0.46 1.40
N VAL A 99 -0.34 0.51 1.16
CA VAL A 99 -1.20 -0.67 1.10
C VAL A 99 -1.50 -1.00 -0.36
N GLN A 100 -1.16 -2.22 -0.77
CA GLN A 100 -1.37 -2.61 -2.17
C GLN A 100 -2.85 -2.68 -2.53
N GLY A 101 -3.22 -2.12 -3.68
CA GLY A 101 -4.61 -2.06 -4.16
C GLY A 101 -5.23 -3.43 -4.50
N ASP A 102 -4.50 -4.52 -4.31
CA ASP A 102 -4.93 -5.89 -4.55
C ASP A 102 -4.91 -6.79 -3.29
N GLU A 103 -4.92 -6.18 -2.12
CA GLU A 103 -4.99 -6.86 -0.82
C GLU A 103 -6.33 -6.62 -0.10
N PRO A 104 -7.45 -7.12 -0.64
CA PRO A 104 -8.80 -6.84 -0.11
C PRO A 104 -9.07 -7.44 1.27
N LEU A 105 -8.18 -8.29 1.77
CA LEU A 105 -8.28 -8.95 3.07
C LEU A 105 -7.12 -8.57 4.01
N ILE A 106 -6.36 -7.52 3.70
CA ILE A 106 -5.27 -7.09 4.57
C ILE A 106 -5.78 -6.84 5.99
N PRO A 107 -5.17 -7.46 7.03
CA PRO A 107 -5.61 -7.19 8.39
C PRO A 107 -5.26 -5.73 8.79
N PRO A 108 -6.19 -4.95 9.34
CA PRO A 108 -5.91 -3.58 9.79
C PRO A 108 -4.75 -3.49 10.79
N THR A 109 -4.62 -4.49 11.66
CA THR A 109 -3.55 -4.60 12.65
C THR A 109 -2.15 -4.69 12.01
N VAL A 110 -2.04 -5.24 10.81
CA VAL A 110 -0.78 -5.31 10.06
C VAL A 110 -0.38 -3.93 9.54
N ILE A 111 -1.35 -3.12 9.12
CA ILE A 111 -1.13 -1.72 8.73
C ILE A 111 -0.60 -0.92 9.93
N ASP A 112 -1.26 -1.06 11.08
CA ASP A 112 -0.85 -0.42 12.33
C ASP A 112 0.55 -0.87 12.78
N GLN A 113 0.85 -2.16 12.64
CA GLN A 113 2.14 -2.73 13.00
C GLN A 113 3.29 -2.11 12.20
N VAL A 114 3.15 -1.97 10.88
CA VAL A 114 4.18 -1.38 10.02
C VAL A 114 4.41 0.09 10.37
N ALA A 115 3.32 0.85 10.57
CA ALA A 115 3.41 2.25 10.95
C ALA A 115 4.09 2.44 12.31
N ASN A 116 3.69 1.65 13.31
CA ASN A 116 4.28 1.69 14.65
C ASN A 116 5.76 1.30 14.63
N ASN A 117 6.12 0.27 13.87
CA ASN A 117 7.51 -0.17 13.76
C ASN A 117 8.42 0.95 13.22
N LEU A 118 7.98 1.67 12.18
CA LEU A 118 8.75 2.81 11.66
C LEU A 118 8.83 3.96 12.68
N HIS A 119 7.75 4.23 13.40
CA HIS A 119 7.70 5.27 14.42
C HIS A 119 8.65 4.99 15.60
N GLU A 120 8.78 3.73 16.01
CA GLU A 120 9.65 3.31 17.11
C GLU A 120 11.12 3.25 16.71
N HIS A 121 11.43 3.28 15.41
CA HIS A 121 12.77 3.20 14.85
C HIS A 121 13.06 4.41 13.94
N PRO A 122 13.23 5.62 14.50
CA PRO A 122 13.42 6.85 13.71
C PRO A 122 14.73 6.86 12.91
N GLU A 123 15.66 5.95 13.22
CA GLU A 123 16.87 5.72 12.44
C GLU A 123 16.64 4.95 11.13
N ALA A 124 15.48 4.30 10.98
CA ALA A 124 15.08 3.60 9.77
C ALA A 124 14.28 4.52 8.85
N GLY A 125 14.62 4.52 7.56
CA GLY A 125 13.82 5.24 6.56
C GLY A 125 12.61 4.47 6.03
N ILE A 126 12.57 3.13 6.22
CA ILE A 126 11.51 2.25 5.73
C ILE A 126 11.31 1.10 6.71
N ALA A 127 10.06 0.75 6.95
CA ALA A 127 9.68 -0.50 7.61
C ALA A 127 8.85 -1.37 6.64
N THR A 128 9.05 -2.67 6.67
CA THR A 128 8.28 -3.62 5.86
C THR A 128 8.02 -4.91 6.63
N LEU A 129 7.16 -5.73 6.07
CA LEU A 129 6.83 -7.04 6.63
C LEU A 129 7.65 -8.12 5.94
N CYS A 130 8.01 -9.14 6.70
CA CYS A 130 8.56 -10.37 6.17
C CYS A 130 7.98 -11.58 6.90
N GLU A 131 8.02 -12.72 6.26
CA GLU A 131 7.65 -14.00 6.85
C GLU A 131 8.80 -15.00 6.72
N ARG A 132 8.80 -15.99 7.61
CA ARG A 132 9.83 -17.01 7.60
C ARG A 132 9.61 -17.97 6.43
N LEU A 133 10.66 -18.20 5.64
CA LEU A 133 10.65 -19.23 4.61
C LEU A 133 10.87 -20.61 5.22
N HIS A 134 10.10 -21.61 4.77
CA HIS A 134 10.12 -22.98 5.31
C HIS A 134 10.59 -24.04 4.31
N ASP A 135 10.79 -23.66 3.03
CA ASP A 135 11.13 -24.58 1.96
C ASP A 135 12.15 -23.98 0.98
N LEU A 136 12.94 -24.86 0.35
CA LEU A 136 13.96 -24.47 -0.62
C LEU A 136 13.37 -23.96 -1.94
N ASP A 137 12.18 -24.44 -2.33
CA ASP A 137 11.55 -24.03 -3.60
C ASP A 137 11.19 -22.55 -3.56
N THR A 138 10.67 -22.08 -2.44
CA THR A 138 10.42 -20.63 -2.23
C THR A 138 11.72 -19.83 -2.19
N VAL A 139 12.79 -20.35 -1.55
CA VAL A 139 14.09 -19.69 -1.54
C VAL A 139 14.66 -19.53 -2.95
N MET A 140 14.50 -20.55 -3.80
CA MET A 140 15.00 -20.55 -5.18
C MET A 140 14.08 -19.84 -6.17
N ASN A 141 12.86 -19.48 -5.76
CA ASN A 141 11.90 -18.79 -6.63
C ASN A 141 12.33 -17.34 -6.91
N PRO A 142 12.64 -16.95 -8.16
CA PRO A 142 13.05 -15.58 -8.49
C PRO A 142 11.93 -14.54 -8.34
N ASN A 143 10.67 -14.96 -8.21
CA ASN A 143 9.53 -14.07 -7.99
C ASN A 143 9.26 -13.80 -6.50
N ALA A 144 9.89 -14.51 -5.58
CA ALA A 144 9.83 -14.26 -4.16
C ALA A 144 11.00 -13.37 -3.77
N VAL A 145 10.72 -12.18 -3.24
CA VAL A 145 11.75 -11.33 -2.66
C VAL A 145 12.18 -11.91 -1.31
N LYS A 146 13.48 -12.12 -1.14
CA LYS A 146 14.04 -12.59 0.15
C LYS A 146 14.72 -11.42 0.85
N VAL A 147 14.65 -11.42 2.17
CA VAL A 147 15.36 -10.45 3.02
C VAL A 147 16.23 -11.18 4.04
N VAL A 148 17.42 -10.65 4.24
CA VAL A 148 18.31 -11.03 5.34
C VAL A 148 18.47 -9.83 6.24
N PHE A 149 18.29 -10.01 7.54
CA PHE A 149 18.38 -8.94 8.53
C PHE A 149 19.33 -9.33 9.68
N ASP A 150 19.77 -8.33 10.40
CA ASP A 150 20.63 -8.49 11.56
C ASP A 150 19.85 -8.90 12.82
N ASN A 151 20.56 -9.02 13.96
CA ASN A 151 19.96 -9.38 15.23
C ASN A 151 19.04 -8.29 15.83
N PHE A 152 19.04 -7.11 15.27
CA PHE A 152 18.22 -5.96 15.68
C PHE A 152 16.99 -5.78 14.78
N GLY A 153 16.88 -6.59 13.72
CA GLY A 153 15.76 -6.52 12.77
C GLY A 153 15.99 -5.60 11.58
N PHE A 154 17.19 -5.01 11.42
CA PHE A 154 17.49 -4.18 10.26
C PHE A 154 17.89 -5.02 9.05
N ALA A 155 17.27 -4.71 7.91
CA ALA A 155 17.55 -5.41 6.67
C ALA A 155 18.96 -5.09 6.18
N ASN A 156 19.75 -6.13 5.93
CA ASN A 156 21.08 -6.02 5.34
C ASN A 156 21.04 -6.17 3.81
N TYR A 157 20.10 -6.97 3.31
CA TYR A 157 20.05 -7.34 1.91
C TYR A 157 18.68 -7.84 1.49
N PHE A 158 18.25 -7.44 0.29
CA PHE A 158 17.10 -7.99 -0.44
C PHE A 158 17.56 -8.65 -1.73
N SER A 159 16.98 -9.77 -2.12
CA SER A 159 17.31 -10.47 -3.37
C SER A 159 16.07 -10.63 -4.27
#